data_c54d461e94a432d7520426c83187c23f
#
_entry.id   c54d461e94a432d7520426c83187c23f
#
_cell.length_a   1.000
_cell.length_b   1.000
_cell.length_c   1.000
_cell.angle_alpha   90.00
_cell.angle_beta   90.00
_cell.angle_gamma   90.00
#
_symmetry.space_group_name_H-M   'P 1'
#
loop_
_entity.id
_entity.type
_entity.pdbx_description
1 polymer ?
#
loop_
_entity_poly.entity_id
_entity_poly.type
_entity_poly.pdbx_seq_one_letter_code
_entity_poly.pdbx_strand_id
1 'polypeptide(L)'
;MMIVPWLHVITPPVQKVDEVIRIAIEIADNVDFIHLRQKEWSARKLWEVIASCRHSGIPTQKWIINDRCDVAASTQVKGVQLAYHSLPCRVVRRMYPQLSVGVSVHNENEAAIAEQDGADYLLYGHLFETSCKSGVPGRGLGGLQACREVVDVPIIAIGGITPNHIMKVVLAGGSGVAVMSGIWNAESPGLAARAYREAVLSSAQYAVHERSYSRE
;
A
#
# COMPACT_ATOMS: atom_id res chain seq x y z
N MET A 1 14.90 -9.34 15.20
CA MET A 1 14.44 -9.78 13.88
C MET A 1 14.34 -8.54 12.98
N MET A 2 14.98 -8.54 11.82
CA MET A 2 14.94 -7.43 10.88
C MET A 2 13.53 -7.35 10.29
N ILE A 3 12.82 -6.22 10.53
CA ILE A 3 11.52 -5.98 9.89
C ILE A 3 11.82 -5.29 8.57
N VAL A 4 11.59 -6.00 7.47
CA VAL A 4 11.70 -5.44 6.12
C VAL A 4 10.44 -4.60 5.85
N PRO A 5 10.58 -3.31 5.47
CA PRO A 5 9.43 -2.49 5.13
C PRO A 5 8.66 -3.06 3.94
N TRP A 6 7.35 -2.86 3.92
CA TRP A 6 6.51 -3.37 2.83
C TRP A 6 6.54 -2.46 1.59
N LEU A 7 6.51 -3.10 0.42
CA LEU A 7 6.31 -2.44 -0.86
C LEU A 7 4.93 -2.79 -1.42
N HIS A 8 4.02 -1.82 -1.40
CA HIS A 8 2.71 -1.91 -2.01
C HIS A 8 2.71 -1.24 -3.38
N VAL A 9 2.00 -1.82 -4.35
CA VAL A 9 1.77 -1.19 -5.66
C VAL A 9 0.28 -1.02 -5.89
N ILE A 10 -0.14 0.16 -6.35
CA ILE A 10 -1.56 0.47 -6.58
C ILE A 10 -1.80 0.60 -8.07
N THR A 11 -2.82 -0.09 -8.60
CA THR A 11 -3.22 0.07 -9.99
C THR A 11 -3.74 1.49 -10.24
N PRO A 12 -3.28 2.21 -11.28
CA PRO A 12 -3.85 3.51 -11.64
C PRO A 12 -5.30 3.35 -12.11
N PRO A 13 -6.09 4.42 -12.11
CA PRO A 13 -7.46 4.37 -12.62
C PRO A 13 -7.49 4.08 -14.14
N VAL A 14 -8.61 3.52 -14.60
CA VAL A 14 -8.90 3.31 -16.04
C VAL A 14 -7.85 2.45 -16.74
N GLN A 15 -7.70 1.21 -16.31
CA GLN A 15 -6.80 0.25 -16.95
C GLN A 15 -7.57 -0.76 -17.82
N LYS A 16 -6.87 -1.32 -18.81
CA LYS A 16 -7.35 -2.52 -19.51
C LYS A 16 -7.05 -3.76 -18.67
N VAL A 17 -7.95 -4.75 -18.70
CA VAL A 17 -7.80 -6.00 -17.93
C VAL A 17 -6.47 -6.70 -18.23
N ASP A 18 -6.17 -6.88 -19.53
CA ASP A 18 -4.96 -7.57 -19.96
C ASP A 18 -3.68 -6.86 -19.50
N GLU A 19 -3.71 -5.52 -19.46
CA GLU A 19 -2.59 -4.73 -18.96
C GLU A 19 -2.40 -4.91 -17.45
N VAL A 20 -3.51 -4.93 -16.68
CA VAL A 20 -3.44 -5.20 -15.24
C VAL A 20 -2.85 -6.56 -14.97
N ILE A 21 -3.29 -7.61 -15.68
CA ILE A 21 -2.80 -8.96 -15.51
C ILE A 21 -1.31 -9.04 -15.91
N ARG A 22 -0.95 -8.50 -17.06
CA ARG A 22 0.43 -8.51 -17.56
C ARG A 22 1.40 -7.84 -16.59
N ILE A 23 1.09 -6.61 -16.16
CA ILE A 23 1.97 -5.87 -15.24
C ILE A 23 2.01 -6.55 -13.87
N ALA A 24 0.87 -7.02 -13.36
CA ALA A 24 0.84 -7.72 -12.08
C ALA A 24 1.77 -8.96 -12.09
N ILE A 25 1.80 -9.75 -13.16
CA ILE A 25 2.71 -10.89 -13.33
C ILE A 25 4.17 -10.40 -13.29
N GLU A 26 4.47 -9.34 -14.03
CA GLU A 26 5.83 -8.80 -14.15
C GLU A 26 6.41 -8.29 -12.82
N ILE A 27 5.55 -7.74 -11.94
CA ILE A 27 6.00 -7.12 -10.67
C ILE A 27 5.85 -8.04 -9.46
N ALA A 28 5.07 -9.12 -9.53
CA ALA A 28 4.62 -9.91 -8.38
C ALA A 28 5.74 -10.36 -7.44
N ASP A 29 6.89 -10.74 -7.96
CA ASP A 29 8.01 -11.23 -7.16
C ASP A 29 8.77 -10.12 -6.41
N ASN A 30 8.63 -8.88 -6.87
CA ASN A 30 9.31 -7.72 -6.29
C ASN A 30 8.45 -6.88 -5.35
N VAL A 31 7.16 -7.22 -5.16
CA VAL A 31 6.25 -6.46 -4.32
C VAL A 31 5.58 -7.34 -3.26
N ASP A 32 5.20 -6.77 -2.13
CA ASP A 32 4.50 -7.51 -1.09
C ASP A 32 3.00 -7.55 -1.40
N PHE A 33 2.41 -6.43 -1.81
CA PHE A 33 0.98 -6.33 -2.09
C PHE A 33 0.69 -5.51 -3.35
N ILE A 34 -0.35 -5.93 -4.08
CA ILE A 34 -0.90 -5.23 -5.23
C ILE A 34 -2.33 -4.81 -4.89
N HIS A 35 -2.60 -3.50 -4.92
CA HIS A 35 -3.94 -2.95 -4.71
C HIS A 35 -4.68 -2.86 -6.03
N LEU A 36 -5.75 -3.62 -6.19
CA LEU A 36 -6.64 -3.51 -7.34
C LEU A 36 -7.63 -2.36 -7.09
N ARG A 37 -7.36 -1.20 -7.71
CA ARG A 37 -8.15 0.02 -7.56
C ARG A 37 -8.72 0.45 -8.90
N GLN A 38 -9.86 -0.13 -9.28
CA GLN A 38 -10.57 0.18 -10.51
C GLN A 38 -12.01 0.57 -10.19
N LYS A 39 -12.25 1.86 -9.99
CA LYS A 39 -13.53 2.40 -9.49
C LYS A 39 -14.71 2.10 -10.41
N GLU A 40 -14.47 2.07 -11.73
CA GLU A 40 -15.49 1.88 -12.74
C GLU A 40 -15.78 0.40 -13.05
N TRP A 41 -15.02 -0.53 -12.45
CA TRP A 41 -15.22 -1.94 -12.73
C TRP A 41 -16.30 -2.53 -11.83
N SER A 42 -17.17 -3.36 -12.44
CA SER A 42 -18.13 -4.15 -11.68
C SER A 42 -17.46 -5.16 -10.75
N ALA A 43 -18.18 -5.61 -9.73
CA ALA A 43 -17.72 -6.67 -8.85
C ALA A 43 -17.26 -7.91 -9.63
N ARG A 44 -18.06 -8.30 -10.64
CA ARG A 44 -17.75 -9.43 -11.52
C ARG A 44 -16.41 -9.26 -12.23
N LYS A 45 -16.16 -8.08 -12.80
CA LYS A 45 -14.91 -7.80 -13.51
C LYS A 45 -13.70 -7.82 -12.58
N LEU A 46 -13.80 -7.24 -11.38
CA LEU A 46 -12.75 -7.31 -10.36
C LEU A 46 -12.46 -8.76 -9.97
N TRP A 47 -13.51 -9.56 -9.75
CA TRP A 47 -13.40 -10.96 -9.39
C TRP A 47 -12.70 -11.77 -10.50
N GLU A 48 -13.11 -11.60 -11.78
CA GLU A 48 -12.51 -12.28 -12.94
C GLU A 48 -11.01 -11.97 -13.09
N VAL A 49 -10.59 -10.72 -12.82
CA VAL A 49 -9.18 -10.33 -12.86
C VAL A 49 -8.37 -11.04 -11.78
N ILE A 50 -8.88 -11.10 -10.55
CA ILE A 50 -8.19 -11.83 -9.47
C ILE A 50 -8.11 -13.32 -9.79
N ALA A 51 -9.17 -13.92 -10.34
CA ALA A 51 -9.17 -15.30 -10.76
C ALA A 51 -8.13 -15.58 -11.86
N SER A 52 -8.02 -14.70 -12.86
CA SER A 52 -7.03 -14.78 -13.93
C SER A 52 -5.60 -14.65 -13.40
N CYS A 53 -5.34 -13.70 -12.52
CA CYS A 53 -4.04 -13.53 -11.89
C CYS A 53 -3.63 -14.76 -11.06
N ARG A 54 -4.58 -15.36 -10.33
CA ARG A 54 -4.34 -16.60 -9.59
C ARG A 54 -3.97 -17.75 -10.53
N HIS A 55 -4.66 -17.93 -11.67
CA HIS A 55 -4.31 -18.93 -12.68
C HIS A 55 -2.91 -18.71 -13.28
N SER A 56 -2.47 -17.44 -13.33
CA SER A 56 -1.12 -17.07 -13.77
C SER A 56 -0.06 -17.19 -12.66
N GLY A 57 -0.38 -17.79 -11.52
CA GLY A 57 0.56 -18.09 -10.44
C GLY A 57 0.70 -17.00 -9.37
N ILE A 58 -0.04 -15.87 -9.44
CA ILE A 58 0.02 -14.85 -8.40
C ILE A 58 -0.88 -15.27 -7.22
N PRO A 59 -0.35 -15.48 -6.01
CA PRO A 59 -1.16 -15.84 -4.85
C PRO A 59 -2.22 -14.78 -4.54
N THR A 60 -3.43 -15.20 -4.19
CA THR A 60 -4.50 -14.26 -3.79
C THR A 60 -4.09 -13.42 -2.57
N GLN A 61 -3.21 -13.94 -1.72
CA GLN A 61 -2.67 -13.24 -0.55
C GLN A 61 -1.76 -12.05 -0.89
N LYS A 62 -1.37 -11.85 -2.14
CA LYS A 62 -0.69 -10.64 -2.62
C LYS A 62 -1.64 -9.50 -2.99
N TRP A 63 -2.95 -9.76 -3.02
CA TRP A 63 -3.93 -8.77 -3.46
C TRP A 63 -4.66 -8.09 -2.32
N ILE A 64 -4.90 -6.80 -2.50
CA ILE A 64 -5.77 -5.96 -1.68
C ILE A 64 -6.78 -5.31 -2.62
N ILE A 65 -8.07 -5.41 -2.32
CA ILE A 65 -9.12 -4.77 -3.12
C ILE A 65 -9.47 -3.41 -2.52
N ASN A 66 -9.52 -2.37 -3.33
CA ASN A 66 -10.00 -1.08 -2.85
C ASN A 66 -11.52 -1.08 -2.74
N ASP A 67 -12.03 -0.66 -1.57
CA ASP A 67 -13.45 -0.38 -1.27
C ASP A 67 -14.40 -1.58 -1.29
N ARG A 68 -14.23 -2.55 -2.17
CA ARG A 68 -15.14 -3.66 -2.42
C ARG A 68 -14.88 -4.86 -1.51
N CYS A 69 -15.40 -4.79 -0.27
CA CYS A 69 -15.28 -5.86 0.73
C CYS A 69 -15.91 -7.18 0.28
N ASP A 70 -17.01 -7.11 -0.47
CA ASP A 70 -17.70 -8.26 -1.08
C ASP A 70 -16.79 -9.02 -2.05
N VAL A 71 -16.08 -8.29 -2.92
CA VAL A 71 -15.10 -8.87 -3.85
C VAL A 71 -13.90 -9.41 -3.10
N ALA A 72 -13.37 -8.66 -2.11
CA ALA A 72 -12.24 -9.10 -1.31
C ALA A 72 -12.53 -10.43 -0.59
N ALA A 73 -13.71 -10.55 0.03
CA ALA A 73 -14.13 -11.78 0.72
C ALA A 73 -14.35 -12.95 -0.26
N SER A 74 -15.03 -12.70 -1.39
CA SER A 74 -15.36 -13.77 -2.36
C SER A 74 -14.13 -14.29 -3.11
N THR A 75 -13.08 -13.48 -3.26
CA THR A 75 -11.81 -13.88 -3.92
C THR A 75 -10.76 -14.41 -2.94
N GLN A 76 -11.03 -14.36 -1.63
CA GLN A 76 -10.10 -14.78 -0.56
C GLN A 76 -8.73 -14.10 -0.67
N VAL A 77 -8.71 -12.81 -1.03
CA VAL A 77 -7.49 -12.01 -1.07
C VAL A 77 -7.03 -11.64 0.34
N LYS A 78 -5.84 -11.02 0.46
CA LYS A 78 -5.29 -10.58 1.74
C LYS A 78 -6.21 -9.63 2.49
N GLY A 79 -6.83 -8.66 1.78
CA GLY A 79 -7.62 -7.66 2.48
C GLY A 79 -8.26 -6.61 1.59
N VAL A 80 -8.73 -5.57 2.26
CA VAL A 80 -9.42 -4.43 1.66
C VAL A 80 -8.76 -3.11 2.08
N GLN A 81 -8.67 -2.16 1.15
CA GLN A 81 -8.24 -0.78 1.43
C GLN A 81 -9.43 0.14 1.45
N LEU A 82 -9.68 0.78 2.58
CA LEU A 82 -10.76 1.73 2.80
C LEU A 82 -10.30 3.17 2.61
N ALA A 83 -11.18 4.01 2.11
CA ALA A 83 -11.02 5.44 1.93
C ALA A 83 -12.22 6.19 2.55
N TYR A 84 -12.22 7.52 2.48
CA TYR A 84 -13.26 8.37 3.10
C TYR A 84 -14.70 8.05 2.66
N HIS A 85 -14.87 7.45 1.48
CA HIS A 85 -16.18 7.09 0.90
C HIS A 85 -16.56 5.62 1.13
N SER A 86 -15.66 4.83 1.72
CA SER A 86 -15.88 3.42 2.01
C SER A 86 -16.76 3.22 3.23
N LEU A 87 -17.17 1.98 3.50
CA LEU A 87 -17.80 1.63 4.78
C LEU A 87 -16.85 1.94 5.95
N PRO A 88 -17.37 2.33 7.12
CA PRO A 88 -16.55 2.55 8.31
C PRO A 88 -15.73 1.31 8.68
N CYS A 89 -14.48 1.50 9.10
CA CYS A 89 -13.55 0.42 9.41
C CYS A 89 -14.14 -0.58 10.42
N ARG A 90 -14.74 -0.11 11.52
CA ARG A 90 -15.38 -0.96 12.54
C ARG A 90 -16.51 -1.84 11.98
N VAL A 91 -17.22 -1.38 10.94
CA VAL A 91 -18.28 -2.17 10.28
C VAL A 91 -17.66 -3.28 9.45
N VAL A 92 -16.64 -2.96 8.64
CA VAL A 92 -15.92 -3.94 7.83
C VAL A 92 -15.25 -4.99 8.70
N ARG A 93 -14.58 -4.58 9.78
CA ARG A 93 -13.95 -5.49 10.74
C ARG A 93 -14.93 -6.50 11.32
N ARG A 94 -16.15 -6.05 11.71
CA ARG A 94 -17.19 -6.92 12.24
C ARG A 94 -17.77 -7.88 11.20
N MET A 95 -17.98 -7.39 9.97
CA MET A 95 -18.62 -8.18 8.90
C MET A 95 -17.66 -9.14 8.20
N TYR A 96 -16.36 -8.78 8.15
CA TYR A 96 -15.32 -9.52 7.41
C TYR A 96 -14.06 -9.70 8.28
N PRO A 97 -14.14 -10.41 9.41
CA PRO A 97 -13.04 -10.52 10.38
C PRO A 97 -11.79 -11.19 9.80
N GLN A 98 -11.93 -11.94 8.70
CA GLN A 98 -10.83 -12.63 8.00
C GLN A 98 -10.01 -11.71 7.09
N LEU A 99 -10.52 -10.52 6.73
CA LEU A 99 -9.80 -9.60 5.86
C LEU A 99 -8.85 -8.72 6.67
N SER A 100 -7.67 -8.49 6.13
CA SER A 100 -6.82 -7.38 6.58
C SER A 100 -7.42 -6.06 6.10
N VAL A 101 -7.59 -5.10 6.99
CA VAL A 101 -8.24 -3.81 6.71
C VAL A 101 -7.22 -2.69 6.77
N GLY A 102 -6.93 -2.10 5.61
CA GLY A 102 -6.17 -0.86 5.51
C GLY A 102 -7.09 0.36 5.46
N VAL A 103 -6.70 1.45 6.09
CA VAL A 103 -7.45 2.71 6.07
C VAL A 103 -6.56 3.85 5.56
N SER A 104 -7.08 4.65 4.62
CA SER A 104 -6.40 5.83 4.11
C SER A 104 -6.60 7.00 5.09
N VAL A 105 -5.49 7.59 5.53
CA VAL A 105 -5.47 8.66 6.54
C VAL A 105 -4.59 9.83 6.08
N HIS A 106 -4.84 11.02 6.63
CA HIS A 106 -4.20 12.25 6.20
C HIS A 106 -3.60 13.08 7.35
N ASN A 107 -3.87 12.71 8.58
CA ASN A 107 -3.37 13.34 9.80
C ASN A 107 -3.43 12.36 10.97
N GLU A 108 -2.86 12.76 12.12
CA GLU A 108 -2.76 11.96 13.33
C GLU A 108 -4.13 11.63 13.96
N ASN A 109 -5.12 12.53 13.84
CA ASN A 109 -6.47 12.29 14.38
C ASN A 109 -7.17 11.17 13.57
N GLU A 110 -7.10 11.22 12.24
CA GLU A 110 -7.62 10.16 11.39
C GLU A 110 -6.90 8.82 11.64
N ALA A 111 -5.58 8.88 11.88
CA ALA A 111 -4.78 7.69 12.20
C ALA A 111 -5.24 7.03 13.50
N ALA A 112 -5.37 7.80 14.59
CA ALA A 112 -5.82 7.31 15.88
C ALA A 112 -7.23 6.69 15.82
N ILE A 113 -8.17 7.36 15.13
CA ILE A 113 -9.53 6.84 14.94
C ILE A 113 -9.53 5.53 14.14
N ALA A 114 -8.72 5.46 13.06
CA ALA A 114 -8.66 4.27 12.24
C ALA A 114 -8.09 3.06 13.00
N GLU A 115 -7.07 3.26 13.83
CA GLU A 115 -6.55 2.20 14.70
C GLU A 115 -7.59 1.77 15.74
N GLN A 116 -8.24 2.71 16.41
CA GLN A 116 -9.32 2.43 17.38
C GLN A 116 -10.48 1.65 16.74
N ASP A 117 -10.82 1.94 15.48
CA ASP A 117 -11.83 1.25 14.69
C ASP A 117 -11.36 -0.14 14.17
N GLY A 118 -10.10 -0.53 14.44
CA GLY A 118 -9.54 -1.85 14.16
C GLY A 118 -8.85 -1.97 12.79
N ALA A 119 -8.26 -0.91 12.26
CA ALA A 119 -7.39 -1.00 11.10
C ALA A 119 -6.15 -1.86 11.39
N ASP A 120 -5.74 -2.70 10.43
CA ASP A 120 -4.50 -3.49 10.54
C ASP A 120 -3.28 -2.72 10.05
N TYR A 121 -3.48 -1.73 9.21
CA TYR A 121 -2.45 -0.80 8.73
C TYR A 121 -3.10 0.49 8.20
N LEU A 122 -2.28 1.54 8.13
CA LEU A 122 -2.69 2.83 7.60
C LEU A 122 -1.99 3.11 6.28
N LEU A 123 -2.68 3.74 5.34
CA LEU A 123 -2.12 4.29 4.11
C LEU A 123 -2.09 5.82 4.24
N TYR A 124 -0.92 6.38 4.59
CA TYR A 124 -0.74 7.80 4.86
C TYR A 124 -0.27 8.57 3.63
N GLY A 125 -0.95 9.62 3.24
CA GLY A 125 -0.50 10.46 2.13
C GLY A 125 -1.43 11.60 1.72
N HIS A 126 -1.03 12.30 0.64
CA HIS A 126 0.17 12.07 -0.16
C HIS A 126 1.39 12.75 0.51
N LEU A 127 2.49 12.03 0.56
CA LEU A 127 3.66 12.43 1.33
C LEU A 127 4.47 13.53 0.63
N PHE A 128 4.76 13.35 -0.66
CA PHE A 128 5.50 14.29 -1.51
C PHE A 128 4.61 14.76 -2.66
N GLU A 129 5.00 15.83 -3.33
CA GLU A 129 4.32 16.32 -4.52
C GLU A 129 4.17 15.21 -5.58
N THR A 130 3.02 15.18 -6.21
CA THR A 130 2.68 14.13 -7.19
C THR A 130 1.74 14.66 -8.26
N SER A 131 1.95 14.21 -9.50
CA SER A 131 1.06 14.53 -10.63
C SER A 131 -0.39 14.08 -10.41
N CYS A 132 -0.62 13.08 -9.56
CA CYS A 132 -1.96 12.60 -9.23
C CYS A 132 -2.77 13.57 -8.34
N LYS A 133 -2.11 14.56 -7.71
CA LYS A 133 -2.72 15.63 -6.91
C LYS A 133 -2.00 16.95 -7.20
N SER A 134 -1.98 17.32 -8.49
CA SER A 134 -1.34 18.55 -8.96
C SER A 134 -1.85 19.77 -8.20
N GLY A 135 -0.92 20.63 -7.76
CA GLY A 135 -1.24 21.86 -7.03
C GLY A 135 -1.58 21.71 -5.54
N VAL A 136 -1.58 20.49 -5.01
CA VAL A 136 -1.73 20.25 -3.57
C VAL A 136 -0.37 19.92 -2.96
N PRO A 137 0.14 20.71 -1.97
CA PRO A 137 1.40 20.40 -1.31
C PRO A 137 1.39 19.02 -0.64
N GLY A 138 2.52 18.32 -0.70
CA GLY A 138 2.71 17.08 0.06
C GLY A 138 2.65 17.33 1.57
N ARG A 139 2.16 16.35 2.33
CA ARG A 139 2.02 16.45 3.80
C ARG A 139 3.36 16.35 4.54
N GLY A 140 4.40 15.91 3.85
CA GLY A 140 5.76 15.82 4.36
C GLY A 140 6.01 14.73 5.40
N LEU A 141 7.28 14.58 5.76
CA LEU A 141 7.71 13.57 6.73
C LEU A 141 7.26 13.89 8.16
N GLY A 142 7.13 15.18 8.52
CA GLY A 142 6.65 15.58 9.85
C GLY A 142 5.24 15.08 10.17
N GLY A 143 4.33 15.12 9.19
CA GLY A 143 3.00 14.55 9.38
C GLY A 143 2.99 13.01 9.49
N LEU A 144 3.93 12.33 8.83
CA LEU A 144 4.13 10.89 9.00
C LEU A 144 4.61 10.57 10.43
N GLN A 145 5.56 11.36 10.94
CA GLN A 145 6.06 11.23 12.32
C GLN A 145 4.95 11.45 13.34
N ALA A 146 4.15 12.53 13.19
CA ALA A 146 3.00 12.78 14.05
C ALA A 146 2.00 11.64 14.07
N CYS A 147 1.71 11.02 12.92
CA CYS A 147 0.89 9.81 12.88
C CYS A 147 1.56 8.66 13.65
N ARG A 148 2.87 8.45 13.48
CA ARG A 148 3.59 7.35 14.16
C ARG A 148 3.59 7.50 15.69
N GLU A 149 3.56 8.72 16.21
CA GLU A 149 3.52 8.99 17.65
C GLU A 149 2.20 8.59 18.32
N VAL A 150 1.11 8.48 17.56
CA VAL A 150 -0.24 8.25 18.10
C VAL A 150 -0.81 6.86 17.77
N VAL A 151 -0.13 6.04 16.94
CA VAL A 151 -0.61 4.69 16.60
C VAL A 151 0.53 3.66 16.63
N ASP A 152 0.18 2.40 16.86
CA ASP A 152 1.11 1.26 16.84
C ASP A 152 1.03 0.43 15.55
N VAL A 153 -0.10 0.50 14.83
CA VAL A 153 -0.27 -0.22 13.56
C VAL A 153 0.70 0.27 12.48
N PRO A 154 1.09 -0.60 11.53
CA PRO A 154 1.97 -0.21 10.42
C PRO A 154 1.43 0.97 9.61
N ILE A 155 2.31 1.93 9.28
CA ILE A 155 1.99 3.07 8.42
C ILE A 155 2.72 2.91 7.10
N ILE A 156 1.97 2.80 6.02
CA ILE A 156 2.47 2.73 4.64
C ILE A 156 2.34 4.11 4.02
N ALA A 157 3.46 4.73 3.68
CA ALA A 157 3.47 6.06 3.08
C ALA A 157 3.17 5.98 1.57
N ILE A 158 2.38 6.94 1.06
CA ILE A 158 2.03 7.04 -0.36
C ILE A 158 2.15 8.47 -0.88
N GLY A 159 2.43 8.62 -2.17
CA GLY A 159 2.38 9.87 -2.93
C GLY A 159 3.76 10.47 -3.19
N GLY A 160 4.14 10.56 -4.47
CA GLY A 160 5.40 11.13 -4.93
C GLY A 160 6.66 10.35 -4.50
N ILE A 161 6.51 9.10 -4.07
CA ILE A 161 7.61 8.30 -3.55
C ILE A 161 8.44 7.73 -4.71
N THR A 162 9.75 7.95 -4.63
CA THR A 162 10.78 7.34 -5.50
C THR A 162 11.69 6.45 -4.66
N PRO A 163 12.53 5.58 -5.26
CA PRO A 163 13.50 4.78 -4.51
C PRO A 163 14.36 5.60 -3.53
N ASN A 164 14.78 6.81 -3.92
CA ASN A 164 15.60 7.71 -3.08
C ASN A 164 14.86 8.26 -1.85
N HIS A 165 13.54 8.16 -1.80
CA HIS A 165 12.74 8.63 -0.67
C HIS A 165 12.56 7.56 0.41
N ILE A 166 12.75 6.27 0.10
CA ILE A 166 12.35 5.15 0.98
C ILE A 166 13.08 5.21 2.32
N MET A 167 14.40 5.44 2.30
CA MET A 167 15.17 5.59 3.54
C MET A 167 14.60 6.68 4.46
N LYS A 168 14.26 7.86 3.91
CA LYS A 168 13.69 8.97 4.68
C LYS A 168 12.32 8.60 5.27
N VAL A 169 11.50 7.85 4.52
CA VAL A 169 10.19 7.37 4.98
C VAL A 169 10.36 6.40 6.16
N VAL A 170 11.28 5.46 6.07
CA VAL A 170 11.55 4.47 7.14
C VAL A 170 12.09 5.16 8.39
N LEU A 171 13.03 6.09 8.25
CA LEU A 171 13.56 6.88 9.36
C LEU A 171 12.51 7.77 10.04
N ALA A 172 11.49 8.21 9.28
CA ALA A 172 10.34 8.95 9.82
C ALA A 172 9.26 8.06 10.45
N GLY A 173 9.51 6.76 10.62
CA GLY A 173 8.59 5.82 11.26
C GLY A 173 7.62 5.09 10.31
N GLY A 174 7.79 5.25 8.99
CA GLY A 174 7.04 4.47 8.01
C GLY A 174 7.41 2.98 8.03
N SER A 175 6.41 2.12 7.99
CA SER A 175 6.56 0.67 7.95
C SER A 175 6.62 0.12 6.52
N GLY A 176 6.51 0.98 5.53
CA GLY A 176 6.55 0.64 4.12
C GLY A 176 6.15 1.81 3.23
N VAL A 177 6.10 1.53 1.94
CA VAL A 177 5.72 2.50 0.91
C VAL A 177 4.69 1.92 -0.05
N ALA A 178 3.82 2.78 -0.58
CA ALA A 178 2.92 2.45 -1.67
C ALA A 178 3.24 3.33 -2.89
N VAL A 179 3.35 2.69 -4.05
CA VAL A 179 3.73 3.34 -5.31
C VAL A 179 2.65 3.07 -6.35
N MET A 180 2.33 4.05 -7.17
CA MET A 180 1.42 3.91 -8.31
C MET A 180 2.18 4.15 -9.62
N SER A 181 2.24 5.39 -10.08
CA SER A 181 2.81 5.75 -11.38
C SER A 181 4.31 5.38 -11.53
N GLY A 182 5.09 5.46 -10.46
CA GLY A 182 6.52 5.16 -10.48
C GLY A 182 6.86 3.72 -10.85
N ILE A 183 5.91 2.80 -10.70
CA ILE A 183 6.05 1.40 -11.16
C ILE A 183 5.12 1.15 -12.33
N TRP A 184 3.83 1.46 -12.19
CA TRP A 184 2.82 1.06 -13.17
C TRP A 184 2.99 1.73 -14.53
N ASN A 185 3.38 3.00 -14.56
CA ASN A 185 3.59 3.77 -15.80
C ASN A 185 5.06 3.78 -16.26
N ALA A 186 5.93 3.00 -15.65
CA ALA A 186 7.30 2.88 -16.08
C ALA A 186 7.38 2.16 -17.43
N GLU A 187 8.40 2.47 -18.23
CA GLU A 187 8.68 1.78 -19.50
C GLU A 187 8.88 0.27 -19.29
N SER A 188 9.51 -0.10 -18.16
CA SER A 188 9.65 -1.49 -17.71
C SER A 188 9.20 -1.60 -16.25
N PRO A 189 7.91 -1.96 -16.00
CA PRO A 189 7.36 -2.08 -14.64
C PRO A 189 8.14 -3.05 -13.74
N GLY A 190 8.61 -4.18 -14.28
CA GLY A 190 9.40 -5.16 -13.53
C GLY A 190 10.74 -4.62 -13.05
N LEU A 191 11.48 -3.89 -13.92
CA LEU A 191 12.74 -3.24 -13.52
C LEU A 191 12.50 -2.12 -12.51
N ALA A 192 11.43 -1.34 -12.68
CA ALA A 192 11.06 -0.31 -11.72
C ALA A 192 10.72 -0.94 -10.35
N ALA A 193 9.90 -1.99 -10.30
CA ALA A 193 9.55 -2.69 -9.06
C ALA A 193 10.79 -3.25 -8.36
N ARG A 194 11.76 -3.79 -9.12
CA ARG A 194 13.04 -4.26 -8.60
C ARG A 194 13.84 -3.14 -7.95
N ALA A 195 13.96 -1.98 -8.59
CA ALA A 195 14.66 -0.83 -8.03
C ALA A 195 14.04 -0.34 -6.71
N TYR A 196 12.70 -0.32 -6.61
CA TYR A 196 12.01 -0.02 -5.36
C TYR A 196 12.28 -1.09 -4.29
N ARG A 197 12.27 -2.38 -4.66
CA ARG A 197 12.57 -3.49 -3.73
C ARG A 197 14.00 -3.39 -3.19
N GLU A 198 14.97 -3.10 -4.02
CA GLU A 198 16.38 -2.92 -3.61
C GLU A 198 16.51 -1.76 -2.60
N ALA A 199 15.83 -0.64 -2.85
CA ALA A 199 15.83 0.49 -1.91
C ALA A 199 15.14 0.16 -0.58
N VAL A 200 14.06 -0.64 -0.59
CA VAL A 200 13.39 -1.15 0.61
C VAL A 200 14.34 -2.04 1.43
N LEU A 201 15.03 -2.97 0.79
CA LEU A 201 15.97 -3.87 1.46
C LEU A 201 17.16 -3.10 2.06
N SER A 202 17.70 -2.14 1.32
CA SER A 202 18.79 -1.27 1.80
C SER A 202 18.37 -0.44 3.01
N SER A 203 17.13 0.08 3.03
CA SER A 203 16.62 0.83 4.18
C SER A 203 16.44 -0.01 5.43
N ALA A 204 16.06 -1.28 5.28
CA ALA A 204 15.95 -2.22 6.40
C ALA A 204 17.30 -2.50 7.05
N GLN A 205 18.35 -2.69 6.25
CA GLN A 205 19.71 -2.93 6.73
C GLN A 205 20.24 -1.72 7.51
N TYR A 206 20.02 -0.51 6.99
CA TYR A 206 20.45 0.73 7.65
C TYR A 206 19.76 0.93 9.00
N ALA A 207 18.44 0.74 9.08
CA ALA A 207 17.67 0.92 10.31
C ALA A 207 18.08 -0.07 11.43
N VAL A 208 18.61 -1.25 11.10
CA VAL A 208 19.18 -2.18 12.07
C VAL A 208 20.52 -1.66 12.60
N HIS A 209 21.35 -1.13 11.73
CA HIS A 209 22.68 -0.63 12.09
C HIS A 209 22.59 0.54 13.07
N GLU A 210 21.77 1.54 12.79
CA GLU A 210 21.52 2.70 13.65
C GLU A 210 21.02 2.30 15.05
N ARG A 211 20.10 1.34 15.15
CA ARG A 211 19.59 0.85 16.45
C ARG A 211 20.63 0.11 17.29
N SER A 212 21.68 -0.46 16.69
CA SER A 212 22.77 -1.09 17.42
C SER A 212 23.71 -0.07 18.07
N TYR A 213 23.95 1.07 17.40
CA TYR A 213 24.79 2.15 17.96
C TYR A 213 24.10 3.03 19.00
N SER A 214 22.77 3.12 18.98
CA SER A 214 22.01 3.93 19.95
C SER A 214 21.79 3.23 21.29
N ARG A 215 22.30 2.02 21.46
CA ARG A 215 22.20 1.21 22.69
C ARG A 215 23.52 1.07 23.47
N GLU A 216 24.59 1.66 22.95
CA GLU A 216 25.88 1.84 23.61
C GLU A 216 25.99 3.27 24.18
#